data_d80d5520ad6f5b47a83ee10a6d4c1c83
#
_entry.id   d80d5520ad6f5b47a83ee10a6d4c1c83
#
_cell.length_a   1.000
_cell.length_b   1.000
_cell.length_c   1.000
_cell.angle_alpha   90.00
_cell.angle_beta   90.00
_cell.angle_gamma   90.00
#
_symmetry.space_group_name_H-M   'P 1'
#
loop_
_entity.id
_entity.type
_entity.pdbx_description
1 polymer ?
#
loop_
_entity_poly.entity_id
_entity_poly.type
_entity_poly.pdbx_seq_one_letter_code
_entity_poly.pdbx_strand_id
1 'polypeptide(L)'
;RFATRYTGPEIPNGAWRDLIAEFDSQALQHWAAGLEVETFQASSGRVYPKALTAAPLLRRWIARLRSLGVHFRMHHRCVTIEAGATYRIGFADGTNVTADVIILALGGGSWKKTGSDGAWLPMLESLGIAYHPLAPANCGWEHPWTPEILAQAEGKPIKNIHVRAGDTTAIGELLLTRYGLEGGPIYQLGSALRAMDNPAIVIDFKPAHSHEQLMAKMESARRNFLEEARQRWKLGEAVVAILSRKSWEDADSLAREAKNCVIELSGPRPLDEAISSAGGVRWGELDPNLMVKKQPGIFVAGEMIDWEAPTGGYLMQGCFATGTRAAKVAVDWIRKGAGSTA
;
A
#
# COMPACT_ATOMS: atom_id res chain seq x y z
N ARG A 1 -0.73 -17.68 4.61
CA ARG A 1 -0.98 -16.39 5.32
C ARG A 1 -0.32 -15.18 4.63
N PHE A 2 0.90 -15.29 4.05
CA PHE A 2 1.57 -14.13 3.44
C PHE A 2 0.86 -13.68 2.15
N ALA A 3 0.58 -14.61 1.24
CA ALA A 3 -0.09 -14.33 -0.04
C ALA A 3 -1.51 -13.75 0.10
N THR A 4 -2.21 -14.00 1.23
CA THR A 4 -3.55 -13.44 1.49
C THR A 4 -3.55 -11.95 1.87
N ARG A 5 -2.37 -11.33 1.95
CA ARG A 5 -2.25 -9.88 2.20
C ARG A 5 -2.32 -9.05 0.93
N TYR A 6 -2.23 -9.69 -0.22
CA TYR A 6 -2.38 -9.04 -1.52
C TYR A 6 -3.85 -9.10 -1.92
N THR A 7 -4.45 -7.95 -2.11
CA THR A 7 -5.87 -7.77 -2.42
C THR A 7 -6.04 -6.91 -3.66
N GLY A 8 -7.18 -6.99 -4.29
CA GLY A 8 -7.52 -6.20 -5.48
C GLY A 8 -8.66 -6.86 -6.24
N PRO A 9 -9.30 -6.14 -7.14
CA PRO A 9 -10.35 -6.71 -7.98
C PRO A 9 -9.74 -7.70 -8.99
N GLU A 10 -10.52 -8.70 -9.36
CA GLU A 10 -10.21 -9.64 -10.46
C GLU A 10 -8.91 -10.44 -10.30
N ILE A 11 -8.27 -10.48 -9.11
CA ILE A 11 -7.07 -11.28 -8.89
C ILE A 11 -7.39 -12.77 -9.10
N PRO A 12 -6.70 -13.47 -10.02
CA PRO A 12 -6.95 -14.89 -10.24
C PRO A 12 -6.67 -15.70 -8.98
N ASN A 13 -7.51 -16.71 -8.71
CA ASN A 13 -7.33 -17.55 -7.54
C ASN A 13 -5.96 -18.24 -7.54
N GLY A 14 -5.23 -18.07 -6.45
CA GLY A 14 -3.89 -18.64 -6.29
C GLY A 14 -2.76 -17.82 -6.91
N ALA A 15 -3.01 -16.79 -7.71
CA ALA A 15 -1.97 -16.01 -8.40
C ALA A 15 -0.87 -15.50 -7.44
N TRP A 16 -1.25 -14.89 -6.34
CA TRP A 16 -0.27 -14.42 -5.36
C TRP A 16 0.45 -15.52 -4.61
N ARG A 17 -0.21 -16.66 -4.39
CA ARG A 17 0.47 -17.83 -3.80
C ARG A 17 1.59 -18.30 -4.71
N ASP A 18 1.33 -18.38 -6.01
CA ASP A 18 2.28 -18.91 -6.99
C ASP A 18 3.41 -17.91 -7.27
N LEU A 19 3.11 -16.61 -7.37
CA LEU A 19 4.10 -15.54 -7.49
C LEU A 19 5.05 -15.48 -6.28
N ILE A 20 4.51 -15.53 -5.07
CA ILE A 20 5.31 -15.49 -3.83
C ILE A 20 6.10 -16.79 -3.63
N ALA A 21 5.57 -17.94 -4.04
CA ALA A 21 6.31 -19.20 -3.97
C ALA A 21 7.54 -19.20 -4.91
N GLU A 22 7.47 -18.48 -6.02
CA GLU A 22 8.57 -18.39 -6.98
C GLU A 22 9.71 -17.45 -6.54
N PHE A 23 9.37 -16.41 -5.79
CA PHE A 23 10.34 -15.47 -5.20
C PHE A 23 9.80 -14.97 -3.84
N ASP A 24 10.11 -15.70 -2.80
CA ASP A 24 9.64 -15.42 -1.44
C ASP A 24 10.61 -14.51 -0.65
N SER A 25 10.34 -14.28 0.61
CA SER A 25 11.16 -13.45 1.49
C SER A 25 12.55 -14.04 1.76
N GLN A 26 12.72 -15.36 1.67
CA GLN A 26 14.03 -16.00 1.80
C GLN A 26 14.85 -15.81 0.52
N ALA A 27 14.22 -15.98 -0.64
CA ALA A 27 14.85 -15.68 -1.93
C ALA A 27 15.31 -14.22 -2.01
N LEU A 28 14.47 -13.27 -1.50
CA LEU A 28 14.85 -11.86 -1.44
C LEU A 28 16.05 -11.60 -0.51
N GLN A 29 16.10 -12.26 0.65
CA GLN A 29 17.25 -12.17 1.55
C GLN A 29 18.54 -12.75 0.93
N HIS A 30 18.44 -13.91 0.27
CA HIS A 30 19.58 -14.50 -0.46
C HIS A 30 20.06 -13.59 -1.59
N TRP A 31 19.14 -12.99 -2.34
CA TRP A 31 19.47 -12.03 -3.38
C TRP A 31 20.19 -10.80 -2.80
N ALA A 32 19.71 -10.24 -1.69
CA ALA A 32 20.35 -9.13 -1.01
C ALA A 32 21.76 -9.50 -0.50
N ALA A 33 21.91 -10.70 0.08
CA ALA A 33 23.23 -11.23 0.49
C ALA A 33 24.19 -11.38 -0.68
N GLY A 34 23.71 -11.81 -1.85
CA GLY A 34 24.48 -11.85 -3.10
C GLY A 34 24.94 -10.48 -3.61
N LEU A 35 24.33 -9.41 -3.12
CA LEU A 35 24.74 -8.00 -3.29
C LEU A 35 25.57 -7.50 -2.10
N GLU A 36 26.03 -8.39 -1.22
CA GLU A 36 26.75 -8.09 0.04
C GLU A 36 25.96 -7.14 0.97
N VAL A 37 24.63 -7.22 0.95
CA VAL A 37 23.75 -6.47 1.84
C VAL A 37 23.23 -7.41 2.92
N GLU A 38 23.75 -7.26 4.13
CA GLU A 38 23.29 -8.02 5.27
C GLU A 38 21.92 -7.56 5.74
N THR A 39 21.09 -8.53 6.14
CA THR A 39 19.73 -8.29 6.66
C THR A 39 19.58 -8.86 8.06
N PHE A 40 18.60 -8.39 8.80
CA PHE A 40 18.17 -8.95 10.08
C PHE A 40 16.64 -8.98 10.17
N GLN A 41 16.14 -9.92 10.96
CA GLN A 41 14.70 -10.02 11.24
C GLN A 41 14.40 -9.35 12.59
N ALA A 42 13.50 -8.36 12.56
CA ALA A 42 13.01 -7.72 13.79
C ALA A 42 12.00 -8.62 14.52
N SER A 43 11.69 -8.29 15.79
CA SER A 43 10.69 -9.00 16.60
C SER A 43 9.28 -9.05 15.97
N SER A 44 8.97 -8.11 15.11
CA SER A 44 7.73 -8.09 14.31
C SER A 44 7.70 -9.11 13.17
N GLY A 45 8.78 -9.86 12.95
CA GLY A 45 8.96 -10.75 11.79
C GLY A 45 9.37 -10.06 10.50
N ARG A 46 9.44 -8.73 10.48
CA ARG A 46 9.88 -7.95 9.31
C ARG A 46 11.39 -8.04 9.15
N VAL A 47 11.85 -8.12 7.89
CA VAL A 47 13.27 -8.14 7.55
C VAL A 47 13.71 -6.76 7.07
N TYR A 48 14.83 -6.29 7.59
CA TYR A 48 15.43 -5.01 7.26
C TYR A 48 16.90 -5.18 6.88
N PRO A 49 17.45 -4.32 5.99
CA PRO A 49 18.90 -4.21 5.85
C PRO A 49 19.51 -3.75 7.19
N LYS A 50 20.67 -4.28 7.57
CA LYS A 50 21.37 -3.84 8.80
C LYS A 50 21.66 -2.34 8.84
N ALA A 51 21.87 -1.72 7.67
CA ALA A 51 22.07 -0.28 7.55
C ALA A 51 20.82 0.56 7.79
N LEU A 52 19.63 -0.07 7.96
CA LEU A 52 18.31 0.57 8.11
C LEU A 52 17.94 1.57 7.02
N THR A 53 18.63 1.54 5.88
CA THR A 53 18.37 2.36 4.70
C THR A 53 18.40 1.52 3.42
N ALA A 54 17.62 1.91 2.41
CA ALA A 54 17.57 1.23 1.11
C ALA A 54 18.71 1.65 0.16
N ALA A 55 19.34 2.79 0.39
CA ALA A 55 20.32 3.36 -0.53
C ALA A 55 21.57 2.48 -0.79
N PRO A 56 22.17 1.77 0.19
CA PRO A 56 23.26 0.84 -0.07
C PRO A 56 22.81 -0.31 -0.97
N LEU A 57 21.63 -0.88 -0.76
CA LEU A 57 21.08 -1.95 -1.59
C LEU A 57 20.94 -1.50 -3.04
N LEU A 58 20.33 -0.33 -3.25
CA LEU A 58 20.13 0.23 -4.60
C LEU A 58 21.46 0.48 -5.31
N ARG A 59 22.46 1.06 -4.65
CA ARG A 59 23.77 1.31 -5.24
C ARG A 59 24.49 0.04 -5.67
N ARG A 60 24.48 -1.00 -4.82
CA ARG A 60 25.10 -2.29 -5.13
C ARG A 60 24.38 -3.01 -6.26
N TRP A 61 23.05 -2.95 -6.27
CA TRP A 61 22.24 -3.51 -7.33
C TRP A 61 22.53 -2.84 -8.69
N ILE A 62 22.55 -1.50 -8.74
CA ILE A 62 22.93 -0.77 -9.96
C ILE A 62 24.35 -1.12 -10.42
N ALA A 63 25.31 -1.20 -9.52
CA ALA A 63 26.67 -1.60 -9.85
C ALA A 63 26.71 -3.00 -10.46
N ARG A 64 25.98 -3.95 -9.88
CA ARG A 64 25.85 -5.32 -10.39
C ARG A 64 25.22 -5.35 -11.78
N LEU A 65 24.13 -4.62 -12.00
CA LEU A 65 23.46 -4.56 -13.30
C LEU A 65 24.39 -3.99 -14.37
N ARG A 66 25.14 -2.93 -14.05
CA ARG A 66 26.15 -2.37 -14.98
C ARG A 66 27.26 -3.36 -15.31
N SER A 67 27.74 -4.13 -14.32
CA SER A 67 28.77 -5.17 -14.57
C SER A 67 28.26 -6.32 -15.45
N LEU A 68 26.94 -6.50 -15.52
CA LEU A 68 26.25 -7.46 -16.39
C LEU A 68 25.89 -6.89 -17.77
N GLY A 69 26.31 -5.67 -18.09
CA GLY A 69 26.05 -5.03 -19.38
C GLY A 69 24.68 -4.38 -19.52
N VAL A 70 23.95 -4.18 -18.42
CA VAL A 70 22.68 -3.46 -18.47
C VAL A 70 22.93 -1.97 -18.68
N HIS A 71 22.31 -1.41 -19.71
CA HIS A 71 22.41 0.01 -20.07
C HIS A 71 21.27 0.80 -19.41
N PHE A 72 21.62 1.80 -18.61
CA PHE A 72 20.69 2.72 -18.00
C PHE A 72 20.59 4.01 -18.85
N ARG A 73 19.41 4.32 -19.35
CA ARG A 73 19.09 5.57 -20.03
C ARG A 73 18.29 6.48 -19.09
N MET A 74 19.00 7.34 -18.39
CA MET A 74 18.37 8.29 -17.47
C MET A 74 17.69 9.43 -18.23
N HIS A 75 16.64 10.00 -17.65
CA HIS A 75 15.83 11.08 -18.23
C HIS A 75 15.12 10.73 -19.56
N HIS A 76 15.00 9.46 -19.87
CA HIS A 76 14.26 8.96 -21.02
C HIS A 76 12.85 8.55 -20.58
N ARG A 77 11.92 9.48 -20.59
CA ARG A 77 10.50 9.21 -20.27
C ARG A 77 9.86 8.52 -21.46
N CYS A 78 9.44 7.27 -21.32
CA CYS A 78 8.64 6.55 -22.31
C CYS A 78 7.26 7.20 -22.43
N VAL A 79 6.83 7.52 -23.63
CA VAL A 79 5.54 8.19 -23.92
C VAL A 79 4.69 7.43 -24.95
N THR A 80 5.31 6.63 -25.81
CA THR A 80 4.59 5.80 -26.78
C THR A 80 5.21 4.41 -26.90
N ILE A 81 4.38 3.42 -27.22
CA ILE A 81 4.79 2.10 -27.65
C ILE A 81 3.96 1.76 -28.87
N GLU A 82 4.62 1.47 -29.97
CA GLU A 82 4.01 1.07 -31.23
C GLU A 82 4.30 -0.40 -31.50
N ALA A 83 3.25 -1.19 -31.75
CA ALA A 83 3.38 -2.60 -32.10
C ALA A 83 3.70 -2.77 -33.59
N GLY A 84 4.61 -3.71 -33.91
CA GLY A 84 5.02 -4.06 -35.26
C GLY A 84 5.66 -5.44 -35.26
N ALA A 85 6.58 -5.71 -36.17
CA ALA A 85 7.45 -6.90 -36.14
C ALA A 85 8.31 -6.93 -34.85
N THR A 86 8.72 -5.74 -34.40
CA THR A 86 9.30 -5.45 -33.10
C THR A 86 8.55 -4.26 -32.51
N TYR A 87 8.71 -4.03 -31.20
CA TYR A 87 8.13 -2.85 -30.55
C TYR A 87 9.00 -1.63 -30.73
N ARG A 88 8.40 -0.50 -31.15
CA ARG A 88 9.07 0.81 -31.17
C ARG A 88 8.64 1.61 -29.94
N ILE A 89 9.59 2.01 -29.13
CA ILE A 89 9.37 2.77 -27.89
C ILE A 89 9.84 4.20 -28.15
N GLY A 90 8.90 5.16 -28.04
CA GLY A 90 9.19 6.59 -28.17
C GLY A 90 9.33 7.26 -26.82
N PHE A 91 10.28 8.20 -26.74
CA PHE A 91 10.58 8.96 -25.53
C PHE A 91 10.22 10.44 -25.70
N ALA A 92 10.00 11.11 -24.56
CA ALA A 92 9.59 12.53 -24.54
C ALA A 92 10.64 13.49 -25.16
N ASP A 93 11.89 13.08 -25.28
CA ASP A 93 12.96 13.84 -25.94
C ASP A 93 12.99 13.67 -27.47
N GLY A 94 12.02 12.93 -28.03
CA GLY A 94 11.92 12.64 -29.45
C GLY A 94 12.77 11.44 -29.93
N THR A 95 13.58 10.86 -29.07
CA THR A 95 14.33 9.64 -29.39
C THR A 95 13.44 8.41 -29.36
N ASN A 96 13.86 7.33 -30.03
CA ASN A 96 13.17 6.04 -29.98
C ASN A 96 14.15 4.88 -29.97
N VAL A 97 13.69 3.73 -29.52
CA VAL A 97 14.40 2.45 -29.57
C VAL A 97 13.45 1.36 -30.02
N THR A 98 14.00 0.28 -30.57
CA THR A 98 13.25 -0.95 -30.85
C THR A 98 13.60 -2.04 -29.86
N ALA A 99 12.63 -2.90 -29.56
CA ALA A 99 12.79 -4.03 -28.67
C ALA A 99 11.92 -5.20 -29.10
N ASP A 100 12.40 -6.41 -28.94
CA ASP A 100 11.63 -7.65 -29.19
C ASP A 100 10.70 -7.96 -28.02
N VAL A 101 11.07 -7.53 -26.82
CA VAL A 101 10.32 -7.73 -25.58
C VAL A 101 10.38 -6.46 -24.73
N ILE A 102 9.27 -6.14 -24.08
CA ILE A 102 9.17 -5.02 -23.14
C ILE A 102 8.69 -5.54 -21.78
N ILE A 103 9.30 -5.10 -20.70
CA ILE A 103 8.79 -5.26 -19.34
C ILE A 103 8.45 -3.86 -18.82
N LEU A 104 7.16 -3.59 -18.64
CA LEU A 104 6.67 -2.36 -18.06
C LEU A 104 6.68 -2.48 -16.53
N ALA A 105 7.49 -1.67 -15.87
CA ALA A 105 7.64 -1.60 -14.42
C ALA A 105 7.66 -0.13 -13.96
N LEU A 106 6.69 0.66 -14.43
CA LEU A 106 6.67 2.12 -14.30
C LEU A 106 6.06 2.60 -12.96
N GLY A 107 5.72 1.67 -12.07
CA GLY A 107 5.16 1.96 -10.75
C GLY A 107 3.69 2.39 -10.79
N GLY A 108 3.19 2.88 -9.67
CA GLY A 108 1.85 3.46 -9.54
C GLY A 108 1.82 4.96 -9.84
N GLY A 109 1.20 5.75 -8.95
CA GLY A 109 1.07 7.21 -9.11
C GLY A 109 1.40 8.01 -7.85
N SER A 110 1.86 7.36 -6.78
CA SER A 110 2.01 7.98 -5.45
C SER A 110 3.39 8.62 -5.19
N TRP A 111 4.37 8.40 -6.06
CA TRP A 111 5.74 8.88 -5.87
C TRP A 111 6.26 9.67 -7.08
N LYS A 112 5.57 10.76 -7.41
CA LYS A 112 5.89 11.63 -8.57
C LYS A 112 7.34 12.10 -8.60
N LYS A 113 7.93 12.43 -7.44
CA LYS A 113 9.33 12.89 -7.33
C LYS A 113 10.36 11.85 -7.78
N THR A 114 10.01 10.56 -7.76
CA THR A 114 10.87 9.46 -8.18
C THR A 114 10.45 8.84 -9.51
N GLY A 115 9.50 9.45 -10.22
CA GLY A 115 9.02 9.05 -11.54
C GLY A 115 7.80 8.12 -11.54
N SER A 116 7.25 7.75 -10.36
CA SER A 116 6.01 7.00 -10.24
C SER A 116 4.83 7.98 -10.18
N ASP A 117 4.42 8.50 -11.33
CA ASP A 117 3.44 9.58 -11.47
C ASP A 117 2.15 9.17 -12.19
N GLY A 118 2.02 7.90 -12.57
CA GLY A 118 0.85 7.39 -13.30
C GLY A 118 0.73 7.89 -14.76
N ALA A 119 1.72 8.63 -15.25
CA ALA A 119 1.67 9.22 -16.61
C ALA A 119 1.74 8.19 -17.75
N TRP A 120 1.86 6.91 -17.43
CA TRP A 120 1.83 5.80 -18.36
C TRP A 120 0.39 5.36 -18.75
N LEU A 121 -0.66 5.82 -18.07
CA LEU A 121 -2.05 5.42 -18.35
C LEU A 121 -2.46 5.69 -19.81
N PRO A 122 -2.23 6.87 -20.43
CA PRO A 122 -2.58 7.10 -21.83
C PRO A 122 -1.84 6.17 -22.80
N MET A 123 -0.64 5.73 -22.47
CA MET A 123 0.11 4.76 -23.26
C MET A 123 -0.58 3.39 -23.28
N LEU A 124 -1.16 2.95 -22.14
CA LEU A 124 -1.96 1.71 -22.11
C LEU A 124 -3.23 1.81 -22.96
N GLU A 125 -3.90 2.96 -22.94
CA GLU A 125 -5.08 3.22 -23.77
C GLU A 125 -4.75 3.05 -25.26
N SER A 126 -3.63 3.59 -25.72
CA SER A 126 -3.18 3.47 -27.11
C SER A 126 -2.88 2.01 -27.51
N LEU A 127 -2.50 1.17 -26.56
CA LEU A 127 -2.26 -0.27 -26.74
C LEU A 127 -3.54 -1.12 -26.58
N GLY A 128 -4.68 -0.50 -26.25
CA GLY A 128 -5.95 -1.19 -25.98
C GLY A 128 -5.93 -2.05 -24.68
N ILE A 129 -5.07 -1.71 -23.74
CA ILE A 129 -4.92 -2.41 -22.45
C ILE A 129 -5.83 -1.74 -21.42
N ALA A 130 -6.78 -2.51 -20.88
CA ALA A 130 -7.70 -2.01 -19.86
C ALA A 130 -7.03 -1.91 -18.48
N TYR A 131 -7.39 -0.85 -17.75
CA TYR A 131 -6.90 -0.60 -16.39
C TYR A 131 -8.02 -0.04 -15.49
N HIS A 132 -7.83 -0.11 -14.19
CA HIS A 132 -8.62 0.66 -13.24
C HIS A 132 -7.88 1.97 -12.90
N PRO A 133 -8.60 3.11 -12.74
CA PRO A 133 -8.01 4.38 -12.36
C PRO A 133 -7.17 4.26 -11.09
N LEU A 134 -6.04 4.97 -11.04
CA LEU A 134 -5.20 4.99 -9.85
C LEU A 134 -5.89 5.73 -8.71
N ALA A 135 -5.87 5.15 -7.53
CA ALA A 135 -6.43 5.70 -6.31
C ALA A 135 -5.41 5.63 -5.16
N PRO A 136 -5.51 6.52 -4.14
CA PRO A 136 -4.63 6.46 -2.98
C PRO A 136 -4.83 5.17 -2.19
N ALA A 137 -3.72 4.49 -1.85
CA ALA A 137 -3.69 3.34 -0.96
C ALA A 137 -2.64 3.53 0.13
N ASN A 138 -2.84 2.93 1.29
CA ASN A 138 -1.97 3.14 2.45
C ASN A 138 -1.76 4.65 2.75
N CYS A 139 -2.83 5.39 2.87
CA CYS A 139 -2.82 6.84 3.08
C CYS A 139 -3.67 7.24 4.27
N GLY A 140 -3.47 8.47 4.75
CA GLY A 140 -4.36 9.10 5.72
C GLY A 140 -5.75 9.36 5.14
N TRP A 141 -6.71 9.55 6.03
CA TRP A 141 -8.10 9.89 5.70
C TRP A 141 -8.52 11.17 6.38
N GLU A 142 -9.25 12.00 5.67
CA GLU A 142 -9.64 13.34 6.11
C GLU A 142 -10.85 13.29 7.04
N HIS A 143 -10.79 14.14 8.07
CA HIS A 143 -11.88 14.42 8.99
C HIS A 143 -11.74 15.87 9.50
N PRO A 144 -12.80 16.68 9.50
CA PRO A 144 -12.74 18.08 9.92
C PRO A 144 -12.77 18.20 11.44
N TRP A 145 -11.62 18.01 12.09
CA TRP A 145 -11.49 18.23 13.54
C TRP A 145 -11.76 19.67 13.92
N THR A 146 -12.38 19.88 15.07
CA THR A 146 -12.53 21.24 15.61
C THR A 146 -11.17 21.79 16.09
N PRO A 147 -10.99 23.13 16.13
CA PRO A 147 -9.77 23.75 16.62
C PRO A 147 -9.38 23.29 18.03
N GLU A 148 -10.38 23.07 18.90
CA GLU A 148 -10.17 22.64 20.30
C GLU A 148 -9.58 21.22 20.37
N ILE A 149 -10.04 20.29 19.51
CA ILE A 149 -9.50 18.94 19.43
C ILE A 149 -8.07 19.01 18.89
N LEU A 150 -7.83 19.77 17.84
CA LEU A 150 -6.48 19.93 17.26
C LEU A 150 -5.49 20.50 18.28
N ALA A 151 -5.88 21.54 19.00
CA ALA A 151 -5.01 22.16 20.03
C ALA A 151 -4.60 21.15 21.12
N GLN A 152 -5.45 20.16 21.43
CA GLN A 152 -5.18 19.16 22.46
C GLN A 152 -4.49 17.90 21.94
N ALA A 153 -4.74 17.50 20.69
CA ALA A 153 -4.48 16.15 20.21
C ALA A 153 -3.71 16.04 18.89
N GLU A 154 -3.44 17.14 18.16
CA GLU A 154 -2.64 17.07 16.94
C GLU A 154 -1.26 16.45 17.21
N GLY A 155 -0.87 15.48 16.38
CA GLY A 155 0.38 14.76 16.51
C GLY A 155 0.39 13.72 17.64
N LYS A 156 -0.73 13.49 18.35
CA LYS A 156 -0.80 12.51 19.43
C LYS A 156 -1.35 11.17 18.97
N PRO A 157 -0.71 10.06 19.41
CA PRO A 157 -1.12 8.72 19.05
C PRO A 157 -2.34 8.24 19.85
N ILE A 158 -3.18 7.46 19.19
CA ILE A 158 -4.29 6.69 19.80
C ILE A 158 -3.88 5.22 19.76
N LYS A 159 -3.41 4.69 20.88
CA LYS A 159 -2.76 3.37 20.96
C LYS A 159 -3.70 2.25 21.39
N ASN A 160 -3.34 1.03 21.01
CA ASN A 160 -4.00 -0.20 21.46
C ASN A 160 -5.51 -0.17 21.22
N ILE A 161 -5.92 0.16 20.01
CA ILE A 161 -7.31 0.27 19.59
C ILE A 161 -7.69 -0.78 18.56
N HIS A 162 -8.98 -1.09 18.51
CA HIS A 162 -9.60 -1.75 17.36
C HIS A 162 -10.33 -0.70 16.53
N VAL A 163 -10.16 -0.77 15.22
CA VAL A 163 -10.81 0.13 14.25
C VAL A 163 -11.53 -0.73 13.24
N ARG A 164 -12.79 -0.42 13.01
CA ARG A 164 -13.65 -1.16 12.07
C ARG A 164 -14.18 -0.23 10.97
N ALA A 165 -14.18 -0.72 9.73
CA ALA A 165 -14.84 -0.11 8.59
C ALA A 165 -15.69 -1.20 7.90
N GLY A 166 -17.02 -1.09 7.93
CA GLY A 166 -17.92 -2.18 7.56
C GLY A 166 -17.62 -3.45 8.36
N ASP A 167 -17.38 -4.55 7.67
CA ASP A 167 -17.06 -5.86 8.27
C ASP A 167 -15.55 -6.07 8.49
N THR A 168 -14.71 -5.14 8.06
CA THR A 168 -13.25 -5.26 8.19
C THR A 168 -12.78 -4.59 9.48
N THR A 169 -11.95 -5.30 10.25
CA THR A 169 -11.35 -4.81 11.50
C THR A 169 -9.83 -4.79 11.39
N ALA A 170 -9.23 -3.71 11.86
CA ALA A 170 -7.79 -3.55 12.00
C ALA A 170 -7.43 -3.19 13.45
N ILE A 171 -6.24 -3.61 13.90
CA ILE A 171 -5.74 -3.40 15.25
C ILE A 171 -4.44 -2.62 15.17
N GLY A 172 -4.25 -1.67 16.07
CA GLY A 172 -3.00 -0.93 16.12
C GLY A 172 -3.10 0.43 16.78
N GLU A 173 -2.44 1.39 16.14
CA GLU A 173 -2.33 2.78 16.57
C GLU A 173 -2.73 3.71 15.43
N LEU A 174 -3.53 4.73 15.72
CA LEU A 174 -3.81 5.85 14.84
C LEU A 174 -3.08 7.10 15.34
N LEU A 175 -2.74 7.97 14.43
CA LEU A 175 -2.23 9.31 14.69
C LEU A 175 -3.31 10.32 14.32
N LEU A 176 -3.67 11.21 15.24
CA LEU A 176 -4.52 12.34 14.94
C LEU A 176 -3.68 13.43 14.28
N THR A 177 -4.05 13.79 13.08
CA THR A 177 -3.38 14.82 12.28
C THR A 177 -4.31 15.99 12.04
N ARG A 178 -3.77 17.12 11.61
CA ARG A 178 -4.57 18.31 11.28
C ARG A 178 -5.66 18.06 10.24
N TYR A 179 -5.43 17.14 9.31
CA TYR A 179 -6.40 16.84 8.24
C TYR A 179 -7.31 15.65 8.57
N GLY A 180 -7.02 14.85 9.64
CA GLY A 180 -7.81 13.67 9.96
C GLY A 180 -7.01 12.61 10.70
N LEU A 181 -6.91 11.41 10.15
CA LEU A 181 -6.29 10.25 10.78
C LEU A 181 -5.27 9.57 9.87
N GLU A 182 -4.17 9.13 10.47
CA GLU A 182 -3.14 8.28 9.88
C GLU A 182 -2.88 7.03 10.71
N GLY A 183 -2.10 6.11 10.17
CA GLY A 183 -1.56 4.95 10.91
C GLY A 183 -2.00 3.61 10.35
N GLY A 184 -1.41 2.55 10.90
CA GLY A 184 -1.57 1.20 10.39
C GLY A 184 -3.02 0.73 10.19
N PRO A 185 -3.93 0.94 11.15
CA PRO A 185 -5.33 0.57 10.99
C PRO A 185 -6.02 1.26 9.82
N ILE A 186 -5.88 2.60 9.68
CA ILE A 186 -6.55 3.34 8.60
C ILE A 186 -6.01 2.92 7.23
N TYR A 187 -4.71 2.60 7.14
CA TYR A 187 -4.10 2.11 5.89
C TYR A 187 -4.67 0.74 5.50
N GLN A 188 -4.84 -0.17 6.47
CA GLN A 188 -5.41 -1.50 6.22
C GLN A 188 -6.89 -1.46 5.84
N LEU A 189 -7.63 -0.45 6.31
CA LEU A 189 -9.05 -0.27 6.03
C LEU A 189 -9.32 0.53 4.75
N GLY A 190 -8.28 1.06 4.10
CA GLY A 190 -8.40 1.97 2.96
C GLY A 190 -9.26 1.43 1.81
N SER A 191 -9.12 0.15 1.46
CA SER A 191 -9.93 -0.48 0.41
C SER A 191 -11.42 -0.53 0.81
N ALA A 192 -11.73 -0.94 2.06
CA ALA A 192 -13.10 -0.97 2.56
C ALA A 192 -13.71 0.44 2.62
N LEU A 193 -12.93 1.43 3.04
CA LEU A 193 -13.38 2.83 3.10
C LEU A 193 -13.66 3.41 1.71
N ARG A 194 -12.82 3.12 0.71
CA ARG A 194 -13.05 3.57 -0.68
C ARG A 194 -14.30 2.94 -1.30
N ALA A 195 -14.76 1.81 -0.79
CA ALA A 195 -15.99 1.15 -1.26
C ALA A 195 -17.27 1.70 -0.62
N MET A 196 -17.18 2.62 0.33
CA MET A 196 -18.34 3.22 1.01
C MET A 196 -18.75 4.53 0.36
N ASP A 197 -20.04 4.74 0.16
CA ASP A 197 -20.59 6.05 -0.26
C ASP A 197 -20.36 7.13 0.81
N ASN A 198 -20.49 6.75 2.08
CA ASN A 198 -20.26 7.59 3.25
C ASN A 198 -19.20 6.91 4.15
N PRO A 199 -17.90 7.16 3.91
CA PRO A 199 -16.86 6.47 4.63
C PRO A 199 -16.85 6.85 6.11
N ALA A 200 -16.85 5.86 6.97
CA ALA A 200 -16.76 6.04 8.41
C ALA A 200 -16.02 4.87 9.06
N ILE A 201 -15.37 5.15 10.17
CA ILE A 201 -14.78 4.15 11.03
C ILE A 201 -15.46 4.12 12.39
N VAL A 202 -15.43 2.97 13.01
CA VAL A 202 -15.84 2.78 14.41
C VAL A 202 -14.62 2.38 15.20
N ILE A 203 -14.30 3.16 16.24
CA ILE A 203 -13.13 2.93 17.09
C ILE A 203 -13.56 2.39 18.46
N ASP A 204 -12.97 1.26 18.85
CA ASP A 204 -12.95 0.81 20.23
C ASP A 204 -11.63 1.25 20.88
N PHE A 205 -11.71 2.25 21.77
CA PHE A 205 -10.55 2.79 22.46
C PHE A 205 -10.04 1.88 23.59
N LYS A 206 -10.83 0.90 24.00
CA LYS A 206 -10.52 0.00 25.15
C LYS A 206 -10.86 -1.46 24.83
N PRO A 207 -10.27 -2.06 23.78
CA PRO A 207 -10.63 -3.41 23.36
C PRO A 207 -10.32 -4.49 24.41
N ALA A 208 -9.39 -4.24 25.34
CA ALA A 208 -9.08 -5.16 26.43
C ALA A 208 -10.12 -5.19 27.56
N HIS A 209 -11.16 -4.32 27.50
CA HIS A 209 -12.21 -4.25 28.52
C HIS A 209 -13.58 -4.34 27.87
N SER A 210 -14.48 -5.11 28.48
CA SER A 210 -15.89 -5.07 28.12
C SER A 210 -16.56 -3.78 28.60
N HIS A 211 -17.77 -3.49 28.10
CA HIS A 211 -18.58 -2.37 28.60
C HIS A 211 -18.80 -2.47 30.10
N GLU A 212 -19.20 -3.65 30.61
CA GLU A 212 -19.46 -3.90 32.02
C GLU A 212 -18.20 -3.67 32.88
N GLN A 213 -17.03 -4.05 32.39
CA GLN A 213 -15.74 -3.80 33.06
C GLN A 213 -15.39 -2.31 33.13
N LEU A 214 -15.72 -1.55 32.09
CA LEU A 214 -15.57 -0.09 32.13
C LEU A 214 -16.54 0.54 33.13
N MET A 215 -17.80 0.09 33.14
CA MET A 215 -18.81 0.54 34.09
C MET A 215 -18.43 0.24 35.53
N ALA A 216 -17.95 -0.96 35.84
CA ALA A 216 -17.51 -1.31 37.19
C ALA A 216 -16.41 -0.36 37.72
N LYS A 217 -15.49 0.09 36.82
CA LYS A 217 -14.47 1.09 37.18
C LYS A 217 -15.07 2.48 37.46
N MET A 218 -16.27 2.77 37.01
CA MET A 218 -16.96 4.07 37.18
C MET A 218 -18.02 4.05 38.30
N GLU A 219 -18.18 2.96 39.04
CA GLU A 219 -19.25 2.76 40.02
C GLU A 219 -19.36 3.92 41.04
N SER A 220 -18.24 4.49 41.48
CA SER A 220 -18.22 5.61 42.44
C SER A 220 -18.24 7.00 41.79
N ALA A 221 -18.19 7.11 40.44
CA ALA A 221 -18.26 8.39 39.75
C ALA A 221 -19.69 8.96 39.82
N ARG A 222 -19.79 10.27 40.11
CA ARG A 222 -21.08 10.96 40.26
C ARG A 222 -21.20 12.21 39.36
N ARG A 223 -20.09 12.70 38.87
CA ARG A 223 -19.98 13.91 38.02
C ARG A 223 -18.65 13.89 37.28
N ASN A 224 -18.46 14.81 36.33
CA ASN A 224 -17.22 14.94 35.56
C ASN A 224 -16.78 13.59 34.93
N PHE A 225 -17.72 12.87 34.34
CA PHE A 225 -17.53 11.49 33.86
C PHE A 225 -16.35 11.32 32.92
N LEU A 226 -16.07 12.30 32.05
CA LEU A 226 -14.91 12.22 31.17
C LEU A 226 -13.58 12.29 31.92
N GLU A 227 -13.44 13.17 32.90
CA GLU A 227 -12.20 13.27 33.70
C GLU A 227 -12.02 12.03 34.60
N GLU A 228 -13.10 11.52 35.19
CA GLU A 228 -13.08 10.27 35.94
C GLU A 228 -12.67 9.09 35.03
N ALA A 229 -13.23 9.01 33.82
CA ALA A 229 -12.87 7.98 32.84
C ALA A 229 -11.41 8.13 32.38
N ARG A 230 -10.92 9.34 32.17
CA ARG A 230 -9.52 9.59 31.83
C ARG A 230 -8.58 8.91 32.81
N GLN A 231 -8.83 9.07 34.10
CA GLN A 231 -8.00 8.50 35.17
C GLN A 231 -8.22 6.98 35.32
N ARG A 232 -9.48 6.54 35.43
CA ARG A 232 -9.84 5.14 35.72
C ARG A 232 -9.64 4.19 34.56
N TRP A 233 -9.93 4.65 33.34
CA TRP A 233 -9.72 3.86 32.13
C TRP A 233 -8.34 4.11 31.51
N LYS A 234 -7.55 5.02 32.07
CA LYS A 234 -6.22 5.43 31.56
C LYS A 234 -6.31 5.82 30.07
N LEU A 235 -7.16 6.82 29.78
CA LEU A 235 -7.33 7.34 28.43
C LEU A 235 -6.17 8.26 28.06
N GLY A 236 -5.65 8.10 26.84
CA GLY A 236 -4.67 9.04 26.28
C GLY A 236 -5.30 10.38 25.93
N GLU A 237 -4.48 11.42 25.78
CA GLU A 237 -4.95 12.79 25.54
C GLU A 237 -5.79 12.91 24.24
N ALA A 238 -5.37 12.25 23.15
CA ALA A 238 -6.13 12.26 21.91
C ALA A 238 -7.51 11.61 22.06
N VAL A 239 -7.62 10.54 22.85
CA VAL A 239 -8.93 9.90 23.12
C VAL A 239 -9.83 10.84 23.95
N VAL A 240 -9.27 11.49 24.97
CA VAL A 240 -10.00 12.47 25.78
C VAL A 240 -10.49 13.63 24.90
N ALA A 241 -9.63 14.17 24.05
CA ALA A 241 -10.00 15.25 23.13
C ALA A 241 -11.14 14.83 22.16
N ILE A 242 -11.08 13.60 21.62
CA ILE A 242 -12.17 13.08 20.77
C ILE A 242 -13.46 12.91 21.56
N LEU A 243 -13.42 12.36 22.77
CA LEU A 243 -14.60 12.15 23.60
C LEU A 243 -15.15 13.46 24.17
N SER A 244 -14.36 14.55 24.26
CA SER A 244 -14.83 15.87 24.72
C SER A 244 -15.73 16.59 23.71
N ARG A 245 -15.90 16.06 22.48
CA ARG A 245 -16.83 16.61 21.47
C ARG A 245 -18.31 16.56 21.90
N LYS A 246 -18.61 15.79 22.94
CA LYS A 246 -19.95 15.64 23.54
C LYS A 246 -19.86 15.86 25.05
N SER A 247 -20.96 16.34 25.63
CA SER A 247 -21.16 16.33 27.10
C SER A 247 -21.66 14.97 27.51
N TRP A 248 -21.24 14.51 28.70
CA TRP A 248 -21.61 13.21 29.24
C TRP A 248 -22.35 13.35 30.54
N GLU A 249 -23.65 12.93 30.55
CA GLU A 249 -24.53 13.01 31.69
C GLU A 249 -24.37 11.78 32.60
N ASP A 250 -23.87 10.66 32.05
CA ASP A 250 -23.67 9.41 32.79
C ASP A 250 -22.45 8.64 32.26
N ALA A 251 -22.01 7.64 33.04
CA ALA A 251 -20.90 6.80 32.71
C ALA A 251 -21.24 5.76 31.63
N ASP A 252 -22.49 5.36 31.49
CA ASP A 252 -22.92 4.32 30.55
C ASP A 252 -22.81 4.83 29.11
N SER A 253 -23.34 6.02 28.84
CA SER A 253 -23.25 6.66 27.52
C SER A 253 -21.81 6.92 27.10
N LEU A 254 -20.95 7.37 28.03
CA LEU A 254 -19.53 7.53 27.79
C LEU A 254 -18.84 6.19 27.52
N ALA A 255 -19.16 5.11 28.24
CA ALA A 255 -18.58 3.79 28.01
C ALA A 255 -19.01 3.22 26.65
N ARG A 256 -20.24 3.39 26.25
CA ARG A 256 -20.74 3.01 24.89
C ARG A 256 -19.97 3.74 23.80
N GLU A 257 -19.79 5.06 23.93
CA GLU A 257 -19.01 5.84 22.98
C GLU A 257 -17.53 5.40 22.96
N ALA A 258 -16.93 5.16 24.11
CA ALA A 258 -15.54 4.70 24.19
C ALA A 258 -15.33 3.33 23.53
N LYS A 259 -16.36 2.50 23.46
CA LYS A 259 -16.37 1.19 22.79
C LYS A 259 -16.74 1.26 21.31
N ASN A 260 -17.51 2.27 20.88
CA ASN A 260 -18.06 2.37 19.53
C ASN A 260 -18.07 3.83 19.04
N CYS A 261 -16.91 4.49 19.11
CA CYS A 261 -16.76 5.86 18.65
C CYS A 261 -16.78 5.94 17.12
N VAL A 262 -17.83 6.50 16.56
CA VAL A 262 -17.96 6.71 15.12
C VAL A 262 -17.22 7.98 14.71
N ILE A 263 -16.37 7.88 13.71
CA ILE A 263 -15.70 9.00 13.03
C ILE A 263 -16.05 8.93 11.54
N GLU A 264 -16.80 9.89 11.08
CA GLU A 264 -17.08 10.09 9.66
C GLU A 264 -15.83 10.64 8.97
N LEU A 265 -15.56 10.18 7.75
CA LEU A 265 -14.40 10.57 6.97
C LEU A 265 -14.87 11.25 5.68
N SER A 266 -14.14 12.29 5.25
CA SER A 266 -14.48 13.04 4.04
C SER A 266 -13.89 12.39 2.78
N GLY A 267 -12.77 11.70 2.90
CA GLY A 267 -12.07 11.07 1.79
C GLY A 267 -10.63 10.70 2.12
N PRO A 268 -9.94 9.97 1.22
CA PRO A 268 -8.53 9.68 1.38
C PRO A 268 -7.69 10.94 1.09
N ARG A 269 -6.49 10.99 1.65
CA ARG A 269 -5.48 11.99 1.24
C ARG A 269 -5.12 11.82 -0.25
N PRO A 270 -4.67 12.91 -0.91
CA PRO A 270 -4.28 12.88 -2.32
C PRO A 270 -3.29 11.76 -2.66
N LEU A 271 -3.33 11.30 -3.91
CA LEU A 271 -2.50 10.18 -4.39
C LEU A 271 -1.00 10.43 -4.19
N ASP A 272 -0.52 11.66 -4.33
CA ASP A 272 0.87 12.03 -4.15
C ASP A 272 1.31 12.17 -2.67
N GLU A 273 0.40 12.00 -1.73
CA GLU A 273 0.66 11.87 -0.30
C GLU A 273 0.50 10.41 0.19
N ALA A 274 0.05 9.51 -0.68
CA ALA A 274 -0.12 8.10 -0.34
C ALA A 274 1.21 7.33 -0.37
N ILE A 275 1.28 6.26 0.42
CA ILE A 275 2.46 5.35 0.40
C ILE A 275 2.45 4.48 -0.85
N SER A 276 1.27 4.14 -1.37
CA SER A 276 1.09 3.31 -2.56
C SER A 276 -0.17 3.68 -3.32
N SER A 277 -0.31 3.09 -4.51
CA SER A 277 -1.49 3.23 -5.35
C SER A 277 -2.30 1.94 -5.37
N ALA A 278 -3.62 2.07 -5.43
CA ALA A 278 -4.55 1.06 -5.92
C ALA A 278 -4.88 1.36 -7.38
N GLY A 279 -5.46 0.40 -8.09
CA GLY A 279 -5.70 0.51 -9.52
C GLY A 279 -4.48 0.10 -10.34
N GLY A 280 -4.58 0.21 -11.65
CA GLY A 280 -3.55 -0.23 -12.60
C GLY A 280 -4.09 -1.23 -13.62
N VAL A 281 -3.20 -1.93 -14.31
CA VAL A 281 -3.54 -2.91 -15.34
C VAL A 281 -4.41 -4.02 -14.76
N ARG A 282 -5.57 -4.24 -15.36
CA ARG A 282 -6.50 -5.29 -14.91
C ARG A 282 -5.90 -6.67 -15.09
N TRP A 283 -6.11 -7.55 -14.12
CA TRP A 283 -5.66 -8.94 -14.19
C TRP A 283 -6.21 -9.68 -15.39
N GLY A 284 -7.40 -9.34 -15.83
CA GLY A 284 -8.03 -9.88 -17.05
C GLY A 284 -7.24 -9.65 -18.34
N GLU A 285 -6.42 -8.59 -18.39
CA GLU A 285 -5.55 -8.27 -19.53
C GLU A 285 -4.25 -9.10 -19.57
N LEU A 286 -3.90 -9.76 -18.45
CA LEU A 286 -2.64 -10.49 -18.28
C LEU A 286 -2.87 -12.01 -18.35
N ASP A 287 -1.92 -12.70 -18.92
CA ASP A 287 -1.81 -14.15 -18.78
C ASP A 287 -1.19 -14.53 -17.40
N PRO A 288 -1.15 -15.81 -17.01
CA PRO A 288 -0.52 -16.23 -15.75
C PRO A 288 0.97 -15.88 -15.61
N ASN A 289 1.63 -15.52 -16.70
CA ASN A 289 3.03 -15.12 -16.77
C ASN A 289 3.23 -13.60 -16.75
N LEU A 290 2.14 -12.85 -16.53
CA LEU A 290 2.09 -11.39 -16.54
C LEU A 290 2.39 -10.76 -17.91
N MET A 291 2.24 -11.52 -19.00
CA MET A 291 2.28 -11.01 -20.36
C MET A 291 0.92 -10.46 -20.75
N VAL A 292 0.91 -9.33 -21.45
CA VAL A 292 -0.33 -8.72 -21.96
C VAL A 292 -0.88 -9.57 -23.09
N LYS A 293 -2.11 -10.09 -22.92
CA LYS A 293 -2.76 -11.00 -23.88
C LYS A 293 -2.90 -10.42 -25.28
N LYS A 294 -3.22 -9.12 -25.37
CA LYS A 294 -3.42 -8.41 -26.65
C LYS A 294 -2.12 -7.94 -27.30
N GLN A 295 -1.01 -7.94 -26.53
CA GLN A 295 0.30 -7.44 -26.98
C GLN A 295 1.38 -8.45 -26.58
N PRO A 296 1.50 -9.60 -27.28
CA PRO A 296 2.47 -10.64 -26.94
C PRO A 296 3.92 -10.11 -26.99
N GLY A 297 4.69 -10.33 -25.93
CA GLY A 297 6.03 -9.76 -25.76
C GLY A 297 6.07 -8.51 -24.87
N ILE A 298 4.90 -7.95 -24.49
CA ILE A 298 4.81 -6.94 -23.43
C ILE A 298 4.43 -7.61 -22.13
N PHE A 299 5.22 -7.42 -21.09
CA PHE A 299 4.99 -7.88 -19.73
C PHE A 299 4.77 -6.69 -18.81
N VAL A 300 3.99 -6.90 -17.73
CA VAL A 300 3.73 -5.87 -16.72
C VAL A 300 4.17 -6.39 -15.35
N ALA A 301 4.82 -5.57 -14.55
CA ALA A 301 5.30 -5.96 -13.23
C ALA A 301 5.11 -4.83 -12.20
N GLY A 302 5.09 -5.24 -10.93
CA GLY A 302 5.05 -4.33 -9.80
C GLY A 302 3.71 -3.64 -9.64
N GLU A 303 3.76 -2.40 -9.21
CA GLU A 303 2.62 -1.57 -8.84
C GLU A 303 1.80 -1.06 -10.04
N MET A 304 2.23 -1.36 -11.27
CA MET A 304 1.42 -1.13 -12.47
C MET A 304 0.22 -2.08 -12.58
N ILE A 305 0.30 -3.27 -11.96
CA ILE A 305 -0.79 -4.26 -11.94
C ILE A 305 -1.77 -3.85 -10.83
N ASP A 306 -3.05 -4.05 -11.05
CA ASP A 306 -4.09 -3.69 -10.06
C ASP A 306 -4.10 -4.63 -8.86
N TRP A 307 -3.37 -4.24 -7.83
CA TRP A 307 -3.34 -4.91 -6.53
C TRP A 307 -2.91 -3.96 -5.42
N GLU A 308 -3.31 -4.30 -4.21
CA GLU A 308 -2.93 -3.61 -2.98
C GLU A 308 -2.33 -4.57 -1.96
N ALA A 309 -1.50 -4.05 -1.08
CA ALA A 309 -1.00 -4.77 0.09
C ALA A 309 -0.76 -3.80 1.26
N PRO A 310 -0.82 -4.28 2.52
CA PRO A 310 -0.50 -3.43 3.66
C PRO A 310 0.97 -2.99 3.64
N THR A 311 1.27 -1.92 4.39
CA THR A 311 2.66 -1.52 4.66
C THR A 311 3.42 -2.59 5.44
N GLY A 312 4.76 -2.56 5.37
CA GLY A 312 5.63 -3.49 6.09
C GLY A 312 6.35 -4.49 5.20
N GLY A 313 6.69 -4.09 3.97
CA GLY A 313 7.50 -4.87 3.04
C GLY A 313 6.72 -5.68 2.01
N TYR A 314 5.39 -5.78 2.13
CA TYR A 314 4.55 -6.53 1.19
C TYR A 314 4.58 -5.95 -0.22
N LEU A 315 4.51 -4.61 -0.36
CA LEU A 315 4.57 -3.93 -1.66
C LEU A 315 5.87 -4.25 -2.38
N MET A 316 7.00 -4.10 -1.71
CA MET A 316 8.31 -4.41 -2.29
C MET A 316 8.42 -5.90 -2.66
N GLN A 317 7.98 -6.80 -1.79
CA GLN A 317 7.98 -8.25 -2.05
C GLN A 317 7.13 -8.59 -3.28
N GLY A 318 5.95 -7.99 -3.44
CA GLY A 318 5.10 -8.17 -4.61
C GLY A 318 5.75 -7.66 -5.89
N CYS A 319 6.43 -6.51 -5.84
CA CYS A 319 7.18 -5.99 -6.98
C CYS A 319 8.34 -6.92 -7.39
N PHE A 320 9.08 -7.47 -6.44
CA PHE A 320 10.15 -8.43 -6.74
C PHE A 320 9.60 -9.74 -7.32
N ALA A 321 8.50 -10.26 -6.76
CA ALA A 321 7.89 -11.51 -7.22
C ALA A 321 7.36 -11.38 -8.66
N THR A 322 6.60 -10.32 -8.94
CA THR A 322 6.05 -10.07 -10.27
C THR A 322 7.15 -9.75 -11.30
N GLY A 323 8.16 -8.94 -10.91
CA GLY A 323 9.31 -8.64 -11.76
C GLY A 323 10.14 -9.89 -12.11
N THR A 324 10.32 -10.80 -11.15
CA THR A 324 11.02 -12.07 -11.36
C THR A 324 10.26 -12.96 -12.33
N ARG A 325 8.94 -13.10 -12.17
CA ARG A 325 8.09 -13.85 -13.08
C ARG A 325 8.17 -13.29 -14.50
N ALA A 326 7.93 -12.00 -14.66
CA ALA A 326 7.97 -11.33 -15.96
C ALA A 326 9.34 -11.50 -16.65
N ALA A 327 10.44 -11.32 -15.91
CA ALA A 327 11.79 -11.42 -16.48
C ALA A 327 12.12 -12.84 -16.93
N LYS A 328 11.81 -13.88 -16.14
CA LYS A 328 12.05 -15.28 -16.51
C LYS A 328 11.34 -15.65 -17.81
N VAL A 329 10.05 -15.32 -17.89
CA VAL A 329 9.25 -15.66 -19.07
C VAL A 329 9.64 -14.82 -20.28
N ALA A 330 10.03 -13.56 -20.11
CA ALA A 330 10.57 -12.73 -21.17
C ALA A 330 11.82 -13.34 -21.82
N VAL A 331 12.74 -13.87 -21.01
CA VAL A 331 13.94 -14.57 -21.50
C VAL A 331 13.55 -15.81 -22.31
N ASP A 332 12.61 -16.61 -21.81
CA ASP A 332 12.15 -17.83 -22.52
C ASP A 332 11.39 -17.48 -23.81
N TRP A 333 10.70 -16.36 -23.83
CA TRP A 333 10.02 -15.84 -25.02
C TRP A 333 11.03 -15.50 -26.13
N ILE A 334 12.10 -14.75 -25.78
CA ILE A 334 13.16 -14.40 -26.74
C ILE A 334 13.83 -15.66 -27.30
N ARG A 335 14.16 -16.63 -26.45
CA ARG A 335 14.80 -17.89 -26.87
C ARG A 335 13.95 -18.70 -27.84
N LYS A 336 12.63 -18.75 -27.64
CA LYS A 336 11.68 -19.44 -28.53
C LYS A 336 11.53 -18.73 -29.87
N GLY A 337 11.46 -17.39 -29.88
CA GLY A 337 11.39 -16.58 -31.08
C GLY A 337 12.67 -16.69 -31.93
N ALA A 338 13.84 -16.71 -31.31
CA ALA A 338 15.11 -16.91 -32.00
C ALA A 338 15.27 -18.31 -32.63
N GLY A 339 14.58 -19.33 -32.10
CA GLY A 339 14.59 -20.69 -32.65
C GLY A 339 13.58 -20.91 -33.80
N SER A 340 12.64 -19.96 -34.02
CA SER A 340 11.63 -20.06 -35.09
C SER A 340 12.04 -19.41 -36.42
N THR A 341 13.21 -18.78 -36.47
CA THR A 341 13.79 -18.11 -37.64
C THR A 341 15.01 -18.84 -38.21
N ALA A 342 15.26 -20.09 -37.77
CA ALA A 342 16.34 -20.95 -38.29
C ALA A 342 15.81 -22.05 -39.20
#